data_71478ee115e35cb2cd7dd6ce6310cc1d
#
_entry.id   71478ee115e35cb2cd7dd6ce6310cc1d
#
_cell.length_a   1.000
_cell.length_b   1.000
_cell.length_c   1.000
_cell.angle_alpha   90.00
_cell.angle_beta   90.00
_cell.angle_gamma   90.00
#
_symmetry.space_group_name_H-M   'P 1'
#
loop_
_entity.id
_entity.type
_entity.pdbx_description
1 polymer ?
#
loop_
_entity_poly.entity_id
_entity_poly.type
_entity_poly.pdbx_seq_one_letter_code
_entity_poly.pdbx_strand_id
1 'polypeptide(L)'
;NQSFAPLKITIPLVADAMIRAQNATGQPKLFSANITADDPAEMVARGEFILDAFGDNASHVAFLVDGYVAGPAAITTARRNFPDQFLHYHRAGHGAVTSPQSKRGYTAFVLGKMSRLQGASGIHVGTMSHGKMEGESDDRIIAHMIEQDSVAGPYFHQEWYGSKATTPIISGGMNALRMPGFFENLGHSNLILTAGGGSYGHIDGPAAGATSLRQAEQCWRERADPMAFARDHREFARAFESFPSDADELFPGWRGELNIAA
;
A
#
# COMPACT_ATOMS: atom_id res chain seq x y z
N ASN A 1 8.87 -14.73 3.05
CA ASN A 1 9.71 -15.87 3.41
C ASN A 1 8.96 -17.16 3.13
N GLN A 2 9.22 -17.76 1.99
CA GLN A 2 8.58 -19.01 1.54
C GLN A 2 9.61 -20.13 1.51
N SER A 3 9.19 -21.37 1.66
CA SER A 3 10.10 -22.53 1.62
C SER A 3 10.90 -22.62 0.32
N PHE A 4 10.29 -22.18 -0.81
CA PHE A 4 10.92 -22.11 -2.13
C PHE A 4 11.67 -20.76 -2.38
N ALA A 5 11.53 -19.79 -1.50
CA ALA A 5 12.20 -18.47 -1.58
C ALA A 5 12.68 -18.07 -0.16
N PRO A 6 13.69 -18.78 0.38
CA PRO A 6 14.18 -18.53 1.73
C PRO A 6 14.79 -17.13 1.83
N LEU A 7 14.52 -16.45 2.93
CA LEU A 7 14.95 -15.08 3.21
C LEU A 7 16.47 -14.92 3.05
N LYS A 8 17.27 -15.89 3.51
CA LYS A 8 18.74 -15.87 3.39
C LYS A 8 19.24 -15.83 1.95
N ILE A 9 18.45 -16.29 0.99
CA ILE A 9 18.79 -16.25 -0.44
C ILE A 9 18.19 -15.01 -1.10
N THR A 10 16.93 -14.70 -0.79
CA THR A 10 16.20 -13.65 -1.51
C THR A 10 16.63 -12.25 -1.11
N ILE A 11 16.92 -12.00 0.17
CA ILE A 11 17.23 -10.66 0.65
C ILE A 11 18.50 -10.07 0.04
N PRO A 12 19.63 -10.78 -0.05
CA PRO A 12 20.82 -10.24 -0.72
C PRO A 12 20.59 -9.88 -2.19
N LEU A 13 19.80 -10.70 -2.91
CA LEU A 13 19.44 -10.44 -4.30
C LEU A 13 18.53 -9.20 -4.44
N VAL A 14 17.60 -9.02 -3.52
CA VAL A 14 16.73 -7.83 -3.48
C VAL A 14 17.56 -6.59 -3.16
N ALA A 15 18.43 -6.64 -2.16
CA ALA A 15 19.31 -5.52 -1.80
C ALA A 15 20.15 -5.07 -2.99
N ASP A 16 20.81 -6.00 -3.70
CA ASP A 16 21.58 -5.70 -4.92
C ASP A 16 20.70 -5.07 -6.01
N ALA A 17 19.52 -5.64 -6.28
CA ALA A 17 18.62 -5.12 -7.30
C ALA A 17 18.11 -3.70 -6.96
N MET A 18 17.80 -3.43 -5.69
CA MET A 18 17.36 -2.12 -5.21
C MET A 18 18.46 -1.06 -5.34
N ILE A 19 19.70 -1.41 -4.97
CA ILE A 19 20.87 -0.52 -5.08
C ILE A 19 21.12 -0.19 -6.56
N ARG A 20 21.10 -1.20 -7.44
CA ARG A 20 21.26 -0.97 -8.89
C ARG A 20 20.15 -0.08 -9.45
N ALA A 21 18.89 -0.30 -9.07
CA ALA A 21 17.77 0.53 -9.50
C ALA A 21 17.88 1.96 -8.98
N GLN A 22 18.31 2.15 -7.74
CA GLN A 22 18.56 3.47 -7.15
C GLN A 22 19.66 4.21 -7.93
N ASN A 23 20.78 3.54 -8.20
CA ASN A 23 21.90 4.12 -8.95
C ASN A 23 21.50 4.48 -10.38
N ALA A 24 20.70 3.65 -11.04
CA ALA A 24 20.25 3.88 -12.40
C ALA A 24 19.24 5.04 -12.53
N THR A 25 18.44 5.28 -11.50
CA THR A 25 17.35 6.29 -11.53
C THR A 25 17.69 7.57 -10.78
N GLY A 26 18.72 7.57 -9.93
CA GLY A 26 19.01 8.67 -9.00
C GLY A 26 17.94 8.88 -7.92
N GLN A 27 17.01 7.94 -7.76
CA GLN A 27 15.91 8.02 -6.80
C GLN A 27 16.03 6.93 -5.74
N PRO A 28 15.82 7.24 -4.45
CA PRO A 28 15.83 6.24 -3.39
C PRO A 28 14.76 5.18 -3.65
N LYS A 29 15.10 3.93 -3.37
CA LYS A 29 14.20 2.78 -3.45
C LYS A 29 14.01 2.22 -2.06
N LEU A 30 12.75 2.00 -1.65
CA LEU A 30 12.40 1.47 -0.35
C LEU A 30 11.91 0.03 -0.50
N PHE A 31 12.30 -0.82 0.42
CA PHE A 31 11.88 -2.23 0.46
C PHE A 31 11.18 -2.55 1.77
N SER A 32 9.96 -3.05 1.70
CA SER A 32 9.21 -3.51 2.87
C SER A 32 9.31 -5.03 2.99
N ALA A 33 10.19 -5.50 3.84
CA ALA A 33 10.47 -6.91 4.05
C ALA A 33 9.52 -7.53 5.09
N ASN A 34 8.90 -8.66 4.78
CA ASN A 34 8.08 -9.39 5.75
C ASN A 34 8.96 -10.16 6.74
N ILE A 35 8.94 -9.74 8.00
CA ILE A 35 9.67 -10.37 9.09
C ILE A 35 8.80 -11.25 9.97
N THR A 36 7.50 -11.37 9.69
CA THR A 36 6.55 -12.12 10.52
C THR A 36 7.05 -13.52 10.83
N ALA A 37 6.99 -13.88 12.09
CA ALA A 37 7.24 -15.21 12.62
C ALA A 37 6.27 -15.47 13.79
N ASP A 38 6.08 -16.72 14.12
CA ASP A 38 5.35 -17.16 15.32
C ASP A 38 6.21 -17.07 16.60
N ASP A 39 7.52 -16.99 16.42
CA ASP A 39 8.50 -16.72 17.48
C ASP A 39 9.02 -15.28 17.38
N PRO A 40 8.86 -14.45 18.43
CA PRO A 40 9.39 -13.09 18.46
C PRO A 40 10.91 -13.00 18.29
N ALA A 41 11.68 -13.98 18.79
CA ALA A 41 13.15 -13.98 18.63
C ALA A 41 13.53 -14.21 17.16
N GLU A 42 12.87 -15.14 16.50
CA GLU A 42 13.05 -15.36 15.05
C GLU A 42 12.65 -14.12 14.24
N MET A 43 11.56 -13.44 14.61
CA MET A 43 11.14 -12.20 13.95
C MET A 43 12.22 -11.11 14.05
N VAL A 44 12.83 -10.95 15.23
CA VAL A 44 13.92 -9.98 15.44
C VAL A 44 15.16 -10.40 14.64
N ALA A 45 15.56 -11.68 14.69
CA ALA A 45 16.70 -12.18 13.93
C ALA A 45 16.54 -11.99 12.40
N ARG A 46 15.32 -12.14 11.87
CA ARG A 46 15.02 -11.82 10.46
C ARG A 46 15.24 -10.35 10.15
N GLY A 47 14.76 -9.46 11.02
CA GLY A 47 14.94 -8.02 10.86
C GLY A 47 16.41 -7.63 10.87
N GLU A 48 17.19 -8.12 11.82
CA GLU A 48 18.64 -7.89 11.91
C GLU A 48 19.36 -8.37 10.64
N PHE A 49 19.10 -9.60 10.21
CA PHE A 49 19.68 -10.13 8.98
C PHE A 49 19.38 -9.27 7.74
N ILE A 50 18.15 -8.73 7.64
CA ILE A 50 17.78 -7.87 6.53
C ILE A 50 18.56 -6.55 6.58
N LEU A 51 18.67 -5.92 7.75
CA LEU A 51 19.43 -4.69 7.92
C LEU A 51 20.90 -4.90 7.58
N ASP A 52 21.50 -5.99 8.05
CA ASP A 52 22.88 -6.36 7.72
C ASP A 52 23.10 -6.55 6.22
N ALA A 53 22.16 -7.22 5.53
CA ALA A 53 22.23 -7.44 4.10
C ALA A 53 22.12 -6.14 3.27
N PHE A 54 21.41 -5.12 3.78
CA PHE A 54 21.31 -3.81 3.14
C PHE A 54 22.47 -2.87 3.52
N GLY A 55 23.21 -3.14 4.59
CA GLY A 55 24.37 -2.38 5.03
C GLY A 55 24.10 -0.88 5.12
N ASP A 56 24.86 -0.07 4.40
CA ASP A 56 24.71 1.40 4.38
C ASP A 56 23.33 1.87 3.87
N ASN A 57 22.58 0.99 3.20
CA ASN A 57 21.20 1.25 2.74
C ASN A 57 20.13 0.74 3.71
N ALA A 58 20.47 0.37 4.95
CA ALA A 58 19.52 -0.12 5.94
C ALA A 58 18.37 0.87 6.24
N SER A 59 18.61 2.18 6.09
CA SER A 59 17.59 3.23 6.18
C SER A 59 16.50 3.14 5.09
N HIS A 60 16.75 2.41 4.01
CA HIS A 60 15.79 2.15 2.93
C HIS A 60 14.95 0.88 3.16
N VAL A 61 15.08 0.25 4.32
CA VAL A 61 14.30 -0.93 4.70
C VAL A 61 13.13 -0.51 5.58
N ALA A 62 11.95 -0.98 5.21
CA ALA A 62 10.76 -1.04 6.06
C ALA A 62 10.50 -2.49 6.46
N PHE A 63 9.84 -2.70 7.59
CA PHE A 63 9.43 -4.03 7.99
C PHE A 63 7.93 -4.21 7.91
N LEU A 64 7.50 -5.25 7.19
CA LEU A 64 6.12 -5.70 7.20
C LEU A 64 5.93 -6.76 8.28
N VAL A 65 4.90 -6.58 9.09
CA VAL A 65 4.43 -7.59 10.04
C VAL A 65 2.95 -7.86 9.80
N ASP A 66 2.59 -9.12 9.68
CA ASP A 66 1.20 -9.59 9.60
C ASP A 66 0.54 -9.45 10.98
N GLY A 67 0.22 -8.21 11.34
CA GLY A 67 -0.13 -7.82 12.69
C GLY A 67 -1.42 -8.44 13.23
N TYR A 68 -2.38 -8.78 12.35
CA TYR A 68 -3.58 -9.49 12.77
C TYR A 68 -3.28 -10.95 13.16
N VAL A 69 -2.46 -11.65 12.36
CA VAL A 69 -2.13 -13.07 12.58
C VAL A 69 -1.12 -13.26 13.71
N ALA A 70 -0.06 -12.44 13.71
CA ALA A 70 0.99 -12.51 14.73
C ALA A 70 0.59 -11.82 16.05
N GLY A 71 -0.45 -11.01 16.03
CA GLY A 71 -1.00 -10.36 17.20
C GLY A 71 -0.29 -9.05 17.63
N PRO A 72 -0.87 -8.33 18.60
CA PRO A 72 -0.38 -7.03 19.06
C PRO A 72 1.05 -7.08 19.60
N ALA A 73 1.43 -8.17 20.25
CA ALA A 73 2.77 -8.35 20.82
C ALA A 73 3.86 -8.30 19.74
N ALA A 74 3.60 -8.87 18.54
CA ALA A 74 4.54 -8.84 17.43
C ALA A 74 4.83 -7.40 16.96
N ILE A 75 3.79 -6.57 16.83
CA ILE A 75 3.93 -5.16 16.44
C ILE A 75 4.75 -4.40 17.48
N THR A 76 4.43 -4.58 18.76
CA THR A 76 5.15 -3.91 19.85
C THR A 76 6.60 -4.37 19.93
N THR A 77 6.86 -5.66 19.73
CA THR A 77 8.22 -6.22 19.70
C THR A 77 9.02 -5.66 18.52
N ALA A 78 8.44 -5.64 17.31
CA ALA A 78 9.08 -5.07 16.14
C ALA A 78 9.40 -3.58 16.36
N ARG A 79 8.46 -2.79 16.87
CA ARG A 79 8.68 -1.37 17.15
C ARG A 79 9.78 -1.12 18.18
N ARG A 80 9.89 -1.95 19.22
CA ARG A 80 10.92 -1.81 20.25
C ARG A 80 12.32 -2.15 19.77
N ASN A 81 12.44 -3.16 18.91
CA ASN A 81 13.73 -3.59 18.37
C ASN A 81 14.18 -2.78 17.16
N PHE A 82 13.22 -2.22 16.38
CA PHE A 82 13.47 -1.47 15.16
C PHE A 82 12.77 -0.09 15.22
N PRO A 83 13.22 0.82 16.10
CA PRO A 83 12.54 2.09 16.34
C PRO A 83 12.58 3.04 15.14
N ASP A 84 13.61 2.93 14.28
CA ASP A 84 13.85 3.83 13.17
C ASP A 84 13.23 3.36 11.84
N GLN A 85 12.89 2.07 11.73
CA GLN A 85 12.31 1.52 10.51
C GLN A 85 10.82 1.83 10.41
N PHE A 86 10.35 2.06 9.17
CA PHE A 86 8.93 2.11 8.89
C PHE A 86 8.30 0.73 9.15
N LEU A 87 7.34 0.68 10.05
CA LEU A 87 6.64 -0.55 10.41
C LEU A 87 5.30 -0.63 9.68
N HIS A 88 5.27 -1.46 8.64
CA HIS A 88 4.11 -1.74 7.82
C HIS A 88 3.24 -2.82 8.48
N TYR A 89 2.09 -2.41 9.04
CA TYR A 89 1.10 -3.34 9.58
C TYR A 89 0.29 -3.95 8.43
N HIS A 90 0.51 -5.20 8.13
CA HIS A 90 -0.31 -5.96 7.20
C HIS A 90 -1.46 -6.63 7.97
N ARG A 91 -2.69 -6.47 7.49
CA ARG A 91 -3.89 -6.93 8.21
C ARG A 91 -4.57 -8.17 7.58
N ALA A 92 -3.81 -8.97 6.81
CA ALA A 92 -4.35 -10.19 6.19
C ALA A 92 -5.07 -11.07 7.22
N GLY A 93 -6.20 -11.62 6.83
CA GLY A 93 -7.03 -12.46 7.71
C GLY A 93 -7.98 -11.71 8.64
N HIS A 94 -7.88 -10.38 8.75
CA HIS A 94 -8.72 -9.61 9.68
C HIS A 94 -10.21 -9.75 9.43
N GLY A 95 -10.63 -10.08 8.20
CA GLY A 95 -12.03 -10.31 7.85
C GLY A 95 -12.73 -11.35 8.72
N ALA A 96 -11.98 -12.29 9.32
CA ALA A 96 -12.52 -13.25 10.26
C ALA A 96 -13.22 -12.59 11.48
N VAL A 97 -12.82 -11.37 11.83
CA VAL A 97 -13.41 -10.62 12.98
C VAL A 97 -13.99 -9.26 12.58
N THR A 98 -13.61 -8.71 11.43
CA THR A 98 -14.08 -7.38 11.01
C THR A 98 -15.19 -7.42 9.94
N SER A 99 -15.42 -8.60 9.33
CA SER A 99 -16.47 -8.76 8.34
C SER A 99 -17.86 -8.52 8.96
N PRO A 100 -18.80 -7.83 8.28
CA PRO A 100 -20.18 -7.68 8.72
C PRO A 100 -20.90 -9.01 8.95
N GLN A 101 -20.46 -10.09 8.28
CA GLN A 101 -21.01 -11.44 8.46
C GLN A 101 -20.51 -12.12 9.73
N SER A 102 -19.48 -11.58 10.38
CA SER A 102 -18.92 -12.15 11.61
C SER A 102 -19.89 -11.90 12.78
N LYS A 103 -20.33 -12.97 13.43
CA LYS A 103 -21.24 -12.86 14.58
C LYS A 103 -20.58 -12.28 15.83
N ARG A 104 -19.25 -12.33 15.90
CA ARG A 104 -18.44 -11.80 17.00
C ARG A 104 -17.19 -11.17 16.42
N GLY A 105 -16.88 -9.97 16.84
CA GLY A 105 -15.70 -9.27 16.34
C GLY A 105 -15.73 -7.79 16.72
N TYR A 106 -14.94 -7.04 15.96
CA TYR A 106 -14.86 -5.58 16.05
C TYR A 106 -14.66 -5.00 14.65
N THR A 107 -14.89 -3.73 14.48
CA THR A 107 -14.82 -3.10 13.16
C THR A 107 -13.36 -2.92 12.70
N ALA A 108 -13.13 -2.80 11.40
CA ALA A 108 -11.84 -2.44 10.83
C ALA A 108 -11.33 -1.07 11.36
N PHE A 109 -12.26 -0.18 11.70
CA PHE A 109 -11.97 1.09 12.36
C PHE A 109 -11.25 0.90 13.71
N VAL A 110 -11.73 -0.01 14.57
CA VAL A 110 -11.08 -0.35 15.84
C VAL A 110 -9.69 -0.92 15.60
N LEU A 111 -9.53 -1.83 14.62
CA LEU A 111 -8.24 -2.39 14.25
C LEU A 111 -7.26 -1.30 13.82
N GLY A 112 -7.70 -0.34 13.00
CA GLY A 112 -6.89 0.81 12.59
C GLY A 112 -6.39 1.64 13.78
N LYS A 113 -7.29 1.97 14.73
CA LYS A 113 -6.91 2.67 15.96
C LYS A 113 -5.89 1.90 16.80
N MET A 114 -6.12 0.62 16.98
CA MET A 114 -5.20 -0.24 17.75
C MET A 114 -3.81 -0.30 17.11
N SER A 115 -3.72 -0.38 15.78
CA SER A 115 -2.44 -0.42 15.08
C SER A 115 -1.60 0.83 15.30
N ARG A 116 -2.22 2.02 15.28
CA ARG A 116 -1.54 3.29 15.60
C ARG A 116 -1.04 3.31 17.04
N LEU A 117 -1.86 2.89 18.00
CA LEU A 117 -1.46 2.81 19.42
C LEU A 117 -0.31 1.82 19.65
N GLN A 118 -0.19 0.78 18.85
CA GLN A 118 0.90 -0.20 18.92
C GLN A 118 2.19 0.27 18.25
N GLY A 119 2.16 1.43 17.58
CA GLY A 119 3.33 2.03 16.94
C GLY A 119 3.53 1.63 15.48
N ALA A 120 2.51 1.17 14.77
CA ALA A 120 2.57 0.97 13.33
C ALA A 120 2.83 2.31 12.61
N SER A 121 3.74 2.31 11.63
CA SER A 121 4.00 3.47 10.78
C SER A 121 3.00 3.56 9.62
N GLY A 122 2.45 2.43 9.19
CA GLY A 122 1.40 2.36 8.18
C GLY A 122 0.55 1.12 8.34
N ILE A 123 -0.71 1.21 7.94
CA ILE A 123 -1.66 0.09 7.93
C ILE A 123 -2.54 0.13 6.68
N HIS A 124 -2.90 -1.05 6.19
CA HIS A 124 -3.91 -1.17 5.13
C HIS A 124 -5.27 -0.68 5.61
N VAL A 125 -5.86 0.28 4.90
CA VAL A 125 -7.15 0.90 5.25
C VAL A 125 -8.31 0.45 4.37
N GLY A 126 -8.03 -0.17 3.21
CA GLY A 126 -9.03 -0.54 2.21
C GLY A 126 -8.93 0.33 0.96
N THR A 127 -9.85 0.14 0.03
CA THR A 127 -9.80 0.78 -1.30
C THR A 127 -10.93 1.79 -1.53
N MET A 128 -11.76 2.07 -0.55
CA MET A 128 -12.89 3.01 -0.64
C MET A 128 -13.80 2.72 -1.86
N SER A 129 -14.02 1.45 -2.16
CA SER A 129 -14.76 0.95 -3.32
C SER A 129 -14.10 1.22 -4.70
N HIS A 130 -12.89 1.73 -4.75
CA HIS A 130 -12.15 1.94 -6.00
C HIS A 130 -11.27 0.73 -6.41
N GLY A 131 -11.10 -0.26 -5.56
CA GLY A 131 -10.36 -1.50 -5.86
C GLY A 131 -11.29 -2.70 -6.00
N LYS A 132 -10.70 -3.87 -6.25
CA LYS A 132 -11.42 -5.16 -6.38
C LYS A 132 -11.67 -5.87 -5.05
N MET A 133 -11.05 -5.40 -3.97
CA MET A 133 -11.31 -5.88 -2.63
C MET A 133 -12.52 -5.13 -2.06
N GLU A 134 -13.35 -5.81 -1.29
CA GLU A 134 -14.45 -5.17 -0.57
C GLU A 134 -13.88 -4.06 0.32
N GLY A 135 -14.16 -2.82 -0.05
CA GLY A 135 -13.90 -1.63 0.74
C GLY A 135 -15.23 -1.01 1.09
N GLU A 136 -15.46 -0.78 2.37
CA GLU A 136 -16.65 -0.08 2.82
C GLU A 136 -16.43 1.43 2.76
N SER A 137 -17.53 2.19 2.80
CA SER A 137 -17.50 3.67 2.92
C SER A 137 -16.66 4.17 4.10
N ASP A 138 -16.44 3.32 5.11
CA ASP A 138 -15.68 3.60 6.30
C ASP A 138 -14.16 3.67 6.09
N ASP A 139 -13.63 3.18 4.97
CA ASP A 139 -12.19 3.17 4.68
C ASP A 139 -11.58 4.57 4.72
N ARG A 140 -12.30 5.58 4.22
CA ARG A 140 -11.89 6.99 4.30
C ARG A 140 -11.81 7.47 5.76
N ILE A 141 -12.79 7.11 6.55
CA ILE A 141 -12.83 7.47 7.98
C ILE A 141 -11.67 6.81 8.72
N ILE A 142 -11.34 5.56 8.38
CA ILE A 142 -10.19 4.86 8.93
C ILE A 142 -8.90 5.58 8.54
N ALA A 143 -8.72 5.96 7.27
CA ALA A 143 -7.55 6.68 6.80
C ALA A 143 -7.34 7.98 7.58
N HIS A 144 -8.35 8.85 7.63
CA HIS A 144 -8.27 10.12 8.37
C HIS A 144 -8.07 9.92 9.88
N MET A 145 -8.67 8.88 10.47
CA MET A 145 -8.52 8.55 11.88
C MET A 145 -7.06 8.21 12.25
N ILE A 146 -6.33 7.54 11.36
CA ILE A 146 -4.97 7.12 11.66
C ILE A 146 -3.90 8.13 11.25
N GLU A 147 -4.20 9.08 10.37
CA GLU A 147 -3.21 10.04 9.85
C GLU A 147 -3.28 11.43 10.52
N GLN A 148 -4.46 11.83 11.02
CA GLN A 148 -4.65 13.15 11.61
C GLN A 148 -4.32 13.16 13.11
N ASP A 149 -3.95 14.32 13.65
CA ASP A 149 -3.70 14.49 15.08
C ASP A 149 -4.98 14.56 15.91
N SER A 150 -6.05 15.02 15.26
CA SER A 150 -7.38 15.17 15.85
C SER A 150 -8.43 15.02 14.74
N VAL A 151 -9.47 14.25 14.99
CA VAL A 151 -10.50 13.96 14.00
C VAL A 151 -11.85 13.66 14.62
N ALA A 152 -12.93 14.14 14.01
CA ALA A 152 -14.28 13.71 14.35
C ALA A 152 -14.49 12.27 13.87
N GLY A 153 -14.62 11.35 14.79
CA GLY A 153 -14.92 9.96 14.49
C GLY A 153 -16.43 9.67 14.44
N PRO A 154 -16.84 8.47 14.04
CA PRO A 154 -18.24 8.10 13.95
C PRO A 154 -18.95 8.02 15.29
N TYR A 155 -18.23 7.86 16.39
CA TYR A 155 -18.79 7.70 17.73
C TYR A 155 -18.39 8.81 18.69
N PHE A 156 -17.19 9.37 18.56
CA PHE A 156 -16.67 10.44 19.39
C PHE A 156 -15.49 11.12 18.70
N HIS A 157 -15.17 12.32 19.17
CA HIS A 157 -13.98 13.05 18.76
C HIS A 157 -12.73 12.33 19.28
N GLN A 158 -11.74 12.11 18.39
CA GLN A 158 -10.48 11.46 18.72
C GLN A 158 -9.35 12.49 18.76
N GLU A 159 -8.73 12.60 19.91
CA GLU A 159 -7.45 13.27 20.08
C GLU A 159 -6.34 12.24 20.23
N TRP A 160 -5.19 12.46 19.59
CA TRP A 160 -4.08 11.53 19.63
C TRP A 160 -2.93 11.97 20.53
N TYR A 161 -3.03 13.17 21.11
CA TYR A 161 -2.11 13.68 22.13
C TYR A 161 -0.62 13.56 21.75
N GLY A 162 -0.27 13.91 20.51
CA GLY A 162 1.10 13.86 20.01
C GLY A 162 1.60 12.46 19.57
N SER A 163 0.74 11.43 19.58
CA SER A 163 1.09 10.15 18.98
C SER A 163 1.35 10.31 17.50
N LYS A 164 2.45 9.76 16.99
CA LYS A 164 2.81 9.84 15.56
C LYS A 164 1.67 9.36 14.67
N ALA A 165 1.48 10.04 13.55
CA ALA A 165 0.56 9.63 12.51
C ALA A 165 0.93 8.27 11.92
N THR A 166 -0.08 7.53 11.46
CA THR A 166 0.08 6.26 10.75
C THR A 166 -0.33 6.47 9.29
N THR A 167 0.53 6.10 8.35
CA THR A 167 0.28 6.28 6.91
C THR A 167 -0.78 5.31 6.40
N PRO A 168 -1.80 5.77 5.66
CA PRO A 168 -2.71 4.87 4.96
C PRO A 168 -1.97 4.04 3.90
N ILE A 169 -2.20 2.73 3.88
CA ILE A 169 -1.68 1.82 2.86
C ILE A 169 -2.86 1.24 2.09
N ILE A 170 -2.80 1.31 0.78
CA ILE A 170 -3.88 0.90 -0.11
C ILE A 170 -3.45 -0.32 -0.91
N SER A 171 -4.31 -1.33 -0.95
CA SER A 171 -4.08 -2.56 -1.72
C SER A 171 -5.40 -3.18 -2.18
N GLY A 172 -5.33 -4.01 -3.21
CA GLY A 172 -6.46 -4.80 -3.67
C GLY A 172 -7.06 -4.32 -4.99
N GLY A 173 -6.47 -4.72 -6.10
CA GLY A 173 -6.98 -4.46 -7.45
C GLY A 173 -6.80 -3.04 -7.96
N MET A 174 -5.96 -2.23 -7.30
CA MET A 174 -5.63 -0.89 -7.75
C MET A 174 -4.74 -0.91 -8.99
N ASN A 175 -5.04 -0.03 -9.94
CA ASN A 175 -4.25 0.23 -11.14
C ASN A 175 -4.38 1.72 -11.52
N ALA A 176 -3.69 2.14 -12.58
CA ALA A 176 -3.62 3.56 -12.97
C ALA A 176 -5.00 4.19 -13.22
N LEU A 177 -5.98 3.43 -13.74
CA LEU A 177 -7.30 3.96 -14.07
C LEU A 177 -8.15 4.26 -12.84
N ARG A 178 -7.96 3.50 -11.74
CA ARG A 178 -8.70 3.67 -10.49
C ARG A 178 -8.11 4.74 -9.58
N MET A 179 -6.84 5.09 -9.78
CA MET A 179 -6.11 6.01 -8.90
C MET A 179 -6.68 7.42 -8.82
N PRO A 180 -7.02 8.10 -9.92
CA PRO A 180 -7.55 9.47 -9.83
C PRO A 180 -8.81 9.57 -8.97
N GLY A 181 -9.77 8.66 -9.17
CA GLY A 181 -11.00 8.61 -8.36
C GLY A 181 -10.73 8.28 -6.89
N PHE A 182 -9.75 7.41 -6.63
CA PHE A 182 -9.34 7.10 -5.27
C PHE A 182 -8.74 8.33 -4.56
N PHE A 183 -7.82 9.06 -5.20
CA PHE A 183 -7.24 10.29 -4.64
C PHE A 183 -8.27 11.38 -4.41
N GLU A 184 -9.23 11.53 -5.34
CA GLU A 184 -10.34 12.48 -5.17
C GLU A 184 -11.19 12.15 -3.94
N ASN A 185 -11.49 10.87 -3.73
CA ASN A 185 -12.26 10.43 -2.57
C ASN A 185 -11.49 10.59 -1.24
N LEU A 186 -10.18 10.30 -1.23
CA LEU A 186 -9.34 10.48 -0.04
C LEU A 186 -9.03 11.96 0.23
N GLY A 187 -8.89 12.77 -0.82
CA GLY A 187 -8.56 14.18 -0.77
C GLY A 187 -7.06 14.48 -0.84
N HIS A 188 -6.20 13.48 -0.95
CA HIS A 188 -4.74 13.62 -1.09
C HIS A 188 -4.10 12.35 -1.65
N SER A 189 -2.81 12.44 -2.04
CA SER A 189 -1.99 11.32 -2.50
C SER A 189 -0.86 10.94 -1.52
N ASN A 190 -0.91 11.42 -0.28
CA ASN A 190 0.09 11.07 0.75
C ASN A 190 -0.24 9.71 1.37
N LEU A 191 0.11 8.65 0.68
CA LEU A 191 -0.19 7.27 1.04
C LEU A 191 0.85 6.31 0.45
N ILE A 192 0.80 5.04 0.85
CA ILE A 192 1.53 3.95 0.21
C ILE A 192 0.53 3.15 -0.63
N LEU A 193 0.79 3.07 -1.95
CA LEU A 193 0.03 2.22 -2.85
C LEU A 193 0.77 0.91 -3.09
N THR A 194 0.09 -0.21 -2.88
CA THR A 194 0.58 -1.54 -3.24
C THR A 194 -0.21 -2.06 -4.43
N ALA A 195 0.32 -1.85 -5.63
CA ALA A 195 -0.34 -2.18 -6.90
C ALA A 195 0.41 -3.31 -7.62
N GLY A 196 0.35 -4.53 -7.10
CA GLY A 196 0.99 -5.69 -7.71
C GLY A 196 0.48 -5.93 -9.13
N GLY A 197 -0.75 -6.39 -9.29
CA GLY A 197 -1.38 -6.59 -10.59
C GLY A 197 -1.47 -5.30 -11.43
N GLY A 198 -1.67 -4.16 -10.79
CA GLY A 198 -1.73 -2.86 -11.46
C GLY A 198 -0.41 -2.40 -12.10
N SER A 199 0.72 -2.91 -11.62
CA SER A 199 2.03 -2.68 -12.22
C SER A 199 2.45 -3.83 -13.14
N TYR A 200 2.43 -5.07 -12.63
CA TYR A 200 2.90 -6.24 -13.38
C TYR A 200 1.97 -6.67 -14.52
N GLY A 201 0.68 -6.34 -14.45
CA GLY A 201 -0.31 -6.65 -15.48
C GLY A 201 -0.38 -5.64 -16.63
N HIS A 202 0.48 -4.64 -16.64
CA HIS A 202 0.54 -3.69 -17.75
C HIS A 202 1.06 -4.35 -19.01
N ILE A 203 0.40 -4.11 -20.15
CA ILE A 203 0.70 -4.77 -21.42
C ILE A 203 2.14 -4.53 -21.91
N ASP A 204 2.72 -3.36 -21.57
CA ASP A 204 4.10 -3.01 -21.90
C ASP A 204 5.09 -3.36 -20.76
N GLY A 205 4.65 -4.20 -19.81
CA GLY A 205 5.47 -4.71 -18.72
C GLY A 205 5.51 -3.85 -17.45
N PRO A 206 6.19 -4.34 -16.39
CA PRO A 206 6.14 -3.74 -15.05
C PRO A 206 6.67 -2.31 -14.96
N ALA A 207 7.68 -1.95 -15.77
CA ALA A 207 8.23 -0.59 -15.79
C ALA A 207 7.20 0.41 -16.31
N ALA A 208 6.51 0.08 -17.42
CA ALA A 208 5.43 0.89 -17.95
C ALA A 208 4.24 0.95 -16.97
N GLY A 209 3.93 -0.16 -16.29
CA GLY A 209 2.92 -0.19 -15.25
C GLY A 209 3.25 0.75 -14.09
N ALA A 210 4.48 0.76 -13.61
CA ALA A 210 4.92 1.71 -12.58
C ALA A 210 4.84 3.17 -13.05
N THR A 211 5.22 3.43 -14.31
CA THR A 211 5.10 4.75 -14.92
C THR A 211 3.64 5.18 -15.02
N SER A 212 2.74 4.31 -15.48
CA SER A 212 1.31 4.62 -15.57
C SER A 212 0.68 5.00 -14.22
N LEU A 213 1.10 4.35 -13.12
CA LEU A 213 0.66 4.72 -11.77
C LEU A 213 1.15 6.12 -11.37
N ARG A 214 2.38 6.50 -11.72
CA ARG A 214 2.89 7.86 -11.48
C ARG A 214 2.16 8.90 -12.35
N GLN A 215 1.87 8.57 -13.60
CA GLN A 215 1.08 9.41 -14.50
C GLN A 215 -0.37 9.57 -13.99
N ALA A 216 -0.96 8.54 -13.39
CA ALA A 216 -2.27 8.65 -12.76
C ALA A 216 -2.29 9.65 -11.59
N GLU A 217 -1.25 9.65 -10.75
CA GLU A 217 -1.10 10.66 -9.69
C GLU A 217 -0.92 12.06 -10.27
N GLN A 218 -0.11 12.20 -11.32
CA GLN A 218 0.09 13.46 -12.02
C GLN A 218 -1.22 14.00 -12.60
N CYS A 219 -1.98 13.16 -13.32
CA CYS A 219 -3.30 13.50 -13.86
C CYS A 219 -4.22 14.09 -12.78
N TRP A 220 -4.30 13.42 -11.62
CA TRP A 220 -5.10 13.91 -10.50
C TRP A 220 -4.57 15.24 -9.93
N ARG A 221 -3.25 15.38 -9.73
CA ARG A 221 -2.64 16.62 -9.20
C ARG A 221 -2.86 17.82 -10.10
N GLU A 222 -2.81 17.61 -11.40
CA GLU A 222 -3.06 18.64 -12.43
C GLU A 222 -4.55 18.90 -12.66
N ARG A 223 -5.43 18.10 -12.03
CA ARG A 223 -6.87 18.13 -12.26
C ARG A 223 -7.23 17.98 -13.73
N ALA A 224 -6.43 17.23 -14.45
CA ALA A 224 -6.62 16.97 -15.87
C ALA A 224 -7.77 15.96 -16.09
N ASP A 225 -8.47 16.11 -17.20
CA ASP A 225 -9.38 15.08 -17.67
C ASP A 225 -8.58 13.82 -18.05
N PRO A 226 -8.87 12.64 -17.49
CA PRO A 226 -8.07 11.44 -17.73
C PRO A 226 -7.99 11.02 -19.21
N MET A 227 -9.03 11.24 -19.98
CA MET A 227 -9.06 10.89 -21.40
C MET A 227 -8.20 11.83 -22.23
N ALA A 228 -8.24 13.13 -21.93
CA ALA A 228 -7.36 14.12 -22.55
C ALA A 228 -5.91 13.87 -22.16
N PHE A 229 -5.65 13.61 -20.88
CA PHE A 229 -4.31 13.32 -20.35
C PHE A 229 -3.68 12.09 -20.99
N ALA A 230 -4.45 11.03 -21.23
CA ALA A 230 -4.00 9.79 -21.85
C ALA A 230 -3.41 10.02 -23.27
N ARG A 231 -3.87 11.02 -24.01
CA ARG A 231 -3.37 11.30 -25.38
C ARG A 231 -1.89 11.64 -25.42
N ASP A 232 -1.39 12.29 -24.36
CA ASP A 232 0.00 12.76 -24.27
C ASP A 232 0.86 11.87 -23.33
N HIS A 233 0.25 10.87 -22.67
CA HIS A 233 0.90 10.00 -21.68
C HIS A 233 0.73 8.53 -22.04
N ARG A 234 1.68 8.03 -22.83
CA ARG A 234 1.61 6.70 -23.45
C ARG A 234 1.31 5.56 -22.46
N GLU A 235 2.03 5.49 -21.35
CA GLU A 235 1.86 4.38 -20.39
C GLU A 235 0.49 4.45 -19.72
N PHE A 236 -0.01 5.65 -19.44
CA PHE A 236 -1.37 5.82 -18.92
C PHE A 236 -2.43 5.45 -19.97
N ALA A 237 -2.24 5.82 -21.24
CA ALA A 237 -3.10 5.38 -22.33
C ALA A 237 -3.12 3.85 -22.48
N ARG A 238 -1.94 3.21 -22.41
CA ARG A 238 -1.82 1.75 -22.50
C ARG A 238 -2.40 1.02 -21.29
N ALA A 239 -2.61 1.71 -20.16
CA ALA A 239 -3.33 1.13 -19.03
C ALA A 239 -4.80 0.84 -19.35
N PHE A 240 -5.45 1.57 -20.25
CA PHE A 240 -6.81 1.28 -20.73
C PHE A 240 -6.89 -0.09 -21.44
N GLU A 241 -5.89 -0.43 -22.23
CA GLU A 241 -5.80 -1.74 -22.89
C GLU A 241 -5.39 -2.84 -21.91
N SER A 242 -4.58 -2.50 -20.89
CA SER A 242 -4.12 -3.45 -19.86
C SER A 242 -5.24 -3.85 -18.90
N PHE A 243 -6.18 -2.96 -18.66
CA PHE A 243 -7.27 -3.13 -17.69
C PHE A 243 -8.63 -2.80 -18.31
N PRO A 244 -9.03 -3.54 -19.39
CA PRO A 244 -10.21 -3.17 -20.19
C PRO A 244 -11.52 -3.18 -19.39
N SER A 245 -11.67 -4.08 -18.42
CA SER A 245 -12.87 -4.11 -17.56
C SER A 245 -13.01 -2.84 -16.74
N ASP A 246 -11.90 -2.35 -16.17
CA ASP A 246 -11.87 -1.13 -15.39
C ASP A 246 -12.06 0.11 -16.28
N ALA A 247 -11.49 0.07 -17.50
CA ALA A 247 -11.69 1.10 -18.51
C ALA A 247 -13.15 1.20 -18.97
N ASP A 248 -13.80 0.08 -19.23
CA ASP A 248 -15.22 0.04 -19.63
C ASP A 248 -16.16 0.53 -18.50
N GLU A 249 -15.80 0.23 -17.23
CA GLU A 249 -16.55 0.68 -16.05
C GLU A 249 -16.40 2.18 -15.80
N LEU A 250 -15.16 2.69 -15.82
CA LEU A 250 -14.84 4.04 -15.36
C LEU A 250 -14.88 5.09 -16.48
N PHE A 251 -14.63 4.67 -17.73
CA PHE A 251 -14.49 5.56 -18.89
C PHE A 251 -15.27 5.02 -20.10
N PRO A 252 -16.62 4.97 -20.04
CA PRO A 252 -17.42 4.47 -21.16
C PRO A 252 -17.08 5.19 -22.47
N GLY A 253 -16.81 4.43 -23.54
CA GLY A 253 -16.46 5.00 -24.85
C GLY A 253 -14.97 5.23 -25.10
N TRP A 254 -14.09 4.91 -24.15
CA TRP A 254 -12.64 5.14 -24.21
C TRP A 254 -11.95 4.63 -25.50
N ARG A 255 -12.42 3.50 -26.10
CA ARG A 255 -11.84 2.97 -27.33
C ARG A 255 -11.95 3.93 -28.49
N GLY A 256 -13.13 4.57 -28.63
CA GLY A 256 -13.36 5.57 -29.68
C GLY A 256 -12.56 6.85 -29.45
N GLU A 257 -12.45 7.29 -28.21
CA GLU A 257 -11.73 8.53 -27.85
C GLU A 257 -10.21 8.39 -27.98
N LEU A 258 -9.66 7.22 -27.69
CA LEU A 258 -8.22 6.93 -27.81
C LEU A 258 -7.84 6.32 -29.18
N ASN A 259 -8.79 6.19 -30.11
CA ASN A 259 -8.60 5.57 -31.43
C ASN A 259 -8.02 4.14 -31.37
N ILE A 260 -8.45 3.36 -30.37
CA ILE A 260 -8.00 1.98 -30.19
C ILE A 260 -9.02 1.02 -30.84
N ALA A 261 -8.53 0.14 -31.70
CA ALA A 261 -9.38 -0.87 -32.34
C ALA A 261 -10.03 -1.79 -31.29
N ALA A 262 -11.30 -2.13 -31.53
CA ALA A 262 -12.09 -2.97 -30.62
C ALA A 262 -11.61 -4.44 -30.62
#